data_620471ff5c47ac9b243e0eacd2496b11
#
_entry.id   620471ff5c47ac9b243e0eacd2496b11
#
_cell.length_a   1.000
_cell.length_b   1.000
_cell.length_c   1.000
_cell.angle_alpha   90.00
_cell.angle_beta   90.00
_cell.angle_gamma   90.00
#
_symmetry.space_group_name_H-M   'P 1'
#
loop_
_entity.id
_entity.type
_entity.pdbx_description
1 polymer ?
#
loop_
_entity_poly.entity_id
_entity_poly.type
_entity_poly.pdbx_seq_one_letter_code
_entity_poly.pdbx_strand_id
1 'polypeptide(L)'
;PDIITAGCEKDGTPYYTNSSHLPVSYTSDVFDALDIQDELQTIYTSGTVFHAFLGEKMPDWKAAAKLVRTIAENYKLPYYTLSPTYSICKEHGYLTGEHFTCPVCGEKAEVYSRITGYYRPVQNWNDGKTQEYKDRRMYDVRHSILKRNPEASRRVAEAIEAAKAENGQKAGEAAKVPAMDGQEKTGSETASGNGMFLFTTKTCPNCRIAKEFLKDEDYKVVDAEENPELSDAYGIMQAPTLVLVKDGRVEKFVNASNIKKYVDSKKEHQD
;
A
#
# COMPACT_ATOMS: atom_id res chain seq x y z
N PRO A 1 -14.53 -5.10 -40.67
CA PRO A 1 -14.91 -4.13 -39.65
C PRO A 1 -13.68 -3.58 -39.00
N ASP A 2 -13.56 -2.26 -38.98
CA ASP A 2 -12.43 -1.59 -38.36
C ASP A 2 -12.50 -1.83 -36.85
N ILE A 3 -11.46 -2.50 -36.33
CA ILE A 3 -11.36 -2.76 -34.90
C ILE A 3 -10.83 -1.48 -34.26
N ILE A 4 -11.64 -0.86 -33.42
CA ILE A 4 -11.24 0.33 -32.67
C ILE A 4 -10.41 -0.12 -31.46
N THR A 5 -9.15 0.28 -31.42
CA THR A 5 -8.23 0.04 -30.30
C THR A 5 -7.88 1.36 -29.64
N ALA A 6 -7.53 1.31 -28.36
CA ALA A 6 -6.91 2.43 -27.65
C ALA A 6 -5.38 2.43 -27.87
N GLY A 7 -4.69 3.48 -27.42
CA GLY A 7 -3.22 3.58 -27.51
C GLY A 7 -2.66 3.96 -28.86
N CYS A 8 -3.49 4.20 -29.85
CA CYS A 8 -3.05 4.54 -31.21
C CYS A 8 -2.68 6.01 -31.41
N GLU A 9 -2.87 6.85 -30.41
CA GLU A 9 -2.47 8.25 -30.46
C GLU A 9 -0.95 8.38 -30.33
N LYS A 10 -0.33 9.17 -31.19
CA LYS A 10 1.12 9.51 -31.14
C LYS A 10 2.05 8.30 -31.13
N ASP A 11 1.90 7.40 -32.07
CA ASP A 11 2.75 6.21 -32.24
C ASP A 11 2.78 5.23 -31.05
N GLY A 12 1.74 5.26 -30.21
CA GLY A 12 1.55 4.32 -29.11
C GLY A 12 1.22 2.91 -29.58
N THR A 13 1.50 1.92 -28.75
CA THR A 13 1.14 0.53 -29.01
C THR A 13 -0.38 0.33 -28.83
N PRO A 14 -1.10 -0.18 -29.84
CA PRO A 14 -2.53 -0.39 -29.73
C PRO A 14 -2.88 -1.46 -28.70
N TYR A 15 -3.95 -1.25 -27.94
CA TYR A 15 -4.48 -2.22 -26.97
C TYR A 15 -6.00 -2.16 -26.89
N TYR A 16 -6.60 -3.23 -26.36
CA TYR A 16 -8.01 -3.28 -26.03
C TYR A 16 -8.25 -2.90 -24.58
N THR A 17 -9.34 -2.15 -24.33
CA THR A 17 -9.85 -1.98 -22.97
C THR A 17 -10.47 -3.30 -22.47
N ASN A 18 -10.47 -3.49 -21.14
CA ASN A 18 -11.11 -4.69 -20.57
C ASN A 18 -12.63 -4.59 -20.66
N SER A 19 -13.27 -5.57 -21.30
CA SER A 19 -14.73 -5.67 -21.38
C SER A 19 -15.37 -4.31 -21.75
N SER A 20 -16.36 -3.87 -20.99
CA SER A 20 -17.04 -2.58 -21.13
C SER A 20 -16.44 -1.47 -20.29
N HIS A 21 -15.22 -1.64 -19.79
CA HIS A 21 -14.58 -0.59 -19.02
C HIS A 21 -14.31 0.64 -19.88
N LEU A 22 -14.43 1.81 -19.25
CA LEU A 22 -14.02 3.06 -19.85
C LEU A 22 -12.53 3.01 -20.25
N PRO A 23 -12.13 3.74 -21.30
CA PRO A 23 -10.71 3.98 -21.55
C PRO A 23 -10.03 4.50 -20.29
N VAL A 24 -8.87 3.95 -19.97
CA VAL A 24 -8.14 4.27 -18.73
C VAL A 24 -7.68 5.74 -18.63
N SER A 25 -7.72 6.44 -19.76
CA SER A 25 -7.41 7.87 -19.89
C SER A 25 -8.64 8.79 -19.82
N TYR A 26 -9.84 8.23 -19.64
CA TYR A 26 -11.10 9.00 -19.79
C TYR A 26 -11.22 10.13 -18.76
N THR A 27 -11.08 9.83 -17.48
CA THR A 27 -11.24 10.81 -16.41
C THR A 27 -10.36 10.48 -15.21
N SER A 28 -10.03 11.50 -14.42
CA SER A 28 -9.42 11.35 -13.09
C SER A 28 -10.45 11.45 -11.95
N ASP A 29 -11.71 11.71 -12.26
CA ASP A 29 -12.81 11.72 -11.29
C ASP A 29 -13.42 10.32 -11.18
N VAL A 30 -13.31 9.70 -9.99
CA VAL A 30 -13.82 8.35 -9.76
C VAL A 30 -15.34 8.28 -9.86
N PHE A 31 -16.06 9.35 -9.48
CA PHE A 31 -17.52 9.36 -9.53
C PHE A 31 -18.06 9.59 -10.95
N ASP A 32 -17.36 10.38 -11.78
CA ASP A 32 -17.67 10.47 -13.21
C ASP A 32 -17.55 9.10 -13.90
N ALA A 33 -16.49 8.36 -13.59
CA ALA A 33 -16.31 7.01 -14.11
C ALA A 33 -17.40 6.04 -13.61
N LEU A 34 -17.73 6.12 -12.33
CA LEU A 34 -18.78 5.29 -11.73
C LEU A 34 -20.16 5.62 -12.29
N ASP A 35 -20.48 6.88 -12.56
CA ASP A 35 -21.77 7.28 -13.15
C ASP A 35 -22.03 6.58 -14.48
N ILE A 36 -20.99 6.40 -15.31
CA ILE A 36 -21.11 5.69 -16.60
C ILE A 36 -21.10 4.17 -16.41
N GLN A 37 -20.19 3.67 -15.57
CA GLN A 37 -19.99 2.23 -15.38
C GLN A 37 -21.14 1.56 -14.63
N ASP A 38 -21.81 2.27 -13.72
CA ASP A 38 -22.93 1.75 -12.95
C ASP A 38 -24.09 1.31 -13.87
N GLU A 39 -24.43 2.12 -14.86
CA GLU A 39 -25.49 1.79 -15.82
C GLU A 39 -25.12 0.58 -16.69
N LEU A 40 -23.87 0.49 -17.13
CA LEU A 40 -23.42 -0.58 -18.01
C LEU A 40 -23.23 -1.90 -17.26
N GLN A 41 -22.56 -1.87 -16.11
CA GLN A 41 -22.18 -3.10 -15.41
C GLN A 41 -23.35 -3.80 -14.71
N THR A 42 -24.42 -3.10 -14.41
CA THR A 42 -25.64 -3.72 -13.88
C THR A 42 -26.44 -4.51 -14.89
N ILE A 43 -26.14 -4.38 -16.20
CA ILE A 43 -26.82 -5.14 -17.27
C ILE A 43 -26.14 -6.49 -17.53
N TYR A 44 -24.94 -6.74 -17.02
CA TYR A 44 -24.23 -7.99 -17.24
C TYR A 44 -24.94 -9.16 -16.58
N THR A 45 -25.03 -10.25 -17.32
CA THR A 45 -25.52 -11.55 -16.82
C THR A 45 -24.44 -12.39 -16.15
N SER A 46 -23.21 -11.95 -16.23
CA SER A 46 -22.02 -12.60 -15.66
C SER A 46 -21.22 -11.62 -14.80
N GLY A 47 -20.12 -12.07 -14.23
CA GLY A 47 -19.27 -11.25 -13.37
C GLY A 47 -18.71 -10.03 -14.07
N THR A 48 -18.69 -8.92 -13.36
CA THR A 48 -18.07 -7.67 -13.77
C THR A 48 -17.38 -7.02 -12.59
N VAL A 49 -16.47 -6.08 -12.83
CA VAL A 49 -15.73 -5.37 -11.79
C VAL A 49 -15.35 -3.97 -12.25
N PHE A 50 -15.41 -3.01 -11.34
CA PHE A 50 -14.83 -1.69 -11.53
C PHE A 50 -13.51 -1.59 -10.75
N HIS A 51 -12.41 -1.31 -11.45
CA HIS A 51 -11.10 -1.09 -10.83
C HIS A 51 -10.85 0.40 -10.65
N ALA A 52 -10.94 0.89 -9.41
CA ALA A 52 -10.50 2.24 -9.10
C ALA A 52 -8.97 2.25 -8.96
N PHE A 53 -8.29 2.68 -10.02
CA PHE A 53 -6.84 2.84 -10.02
C PHE A 53 -6.44 4.09 -9.23
N LEU A 54 -5.88 3.89 -8.06
CA LEU A 54 -5.38 4.94 -7.19
C LEU A 54 -3.86 5.08 -7.40
N GLY A 55 -3.35 6.29 -7.44
CA GLY A 55 -1.91 6.54 -7.58
C GLY A 55 -1.12 6.06 -6.36
N GLU A 56 -1.75 6.10 -5.19
CA GLU A 56 -1.16 5.69 -3.92
C GLU A 56 -2.20 4.98 -3.04
N LYS A 57 -1.75 4.33 -1.98
CA LYS A 57 -2.61 3.75 -0.96
C LYS A 57 -3.42 4.84 -0.27
N MET A 58 -4.68 4.56 0.05
CA MET A 58 -5.48 5.44 0.91
C MET A 58 -4.75 5.70 2.24
N PRO A 59 -4.79 6.93 2.78
CA PRO A 59 -3.96 7.32 3.92
C PRO A 59 -4.24 6.50 5.18
N ASP A 60 -5.51 6.09 5.38
CA ASP A 60 -5.90 5.17 6.45
C ASP A 60 -7.10 4.32 6.05
N TRP A 61 -7.47 3.37 6.92
CA TRP A 61 -8.61 2.49 6.70
C TRP A 61 -9.95 3.21 6.82
N LYS A 62 -10.05 4.30 7.61
CA LYS A 62 -11.28 5.08 7.80
C LYS A 62 -11.63 5.85 6.53
N ALA A 63 -10.64 6.47 5.90
CA ALA A 63 -10.80 7.12 4.60
C ALA A 63 -11.20 6.11 3.52
N ALA A 64 -10.57 4.92 3.49
CA ALA A 64 -10.94 3.84 2.58
C ALA A 64 -12.38 3.36 2.82
N ALA A 65 -12.77 3.11 4.07
CA ALA A 65 -14.11 2.70 4.44
C ALA A 65 -15.17 3.76 4.07
N LYS A 66 -14.82 5.03 4.19
CA LYS A 66 -15.71 6.14 3.81
C LYS A 66 -15.97 6.14 2.31
N LEU A 67 -14.93 5.98 1.47
CA LEU A 67 -15.06 5.88 0.03
C LEU A 67 -15.90 4.65 -0.36
N VAL A 68 -15.57 3.48 0.20
CA VAL A 68 -16.31 2.22 -0.05
C VAL A 68 -17.79 2.38 0.28
N ARG A 69 -18.11 2.95 1.45
CA ARG A 69 -19.51 3.20 1.85
C ARG A 69 -20.19 4.18 0.91
N THR A 70 -19.53 5.27 0.54
CA THR A 70 -20.09 6.25 -0.41
C THR A 70 -20.42 5.63 -1.74
N ILE A 71 -19.56 4.74 -2.27
CA ILE A 71 -19.84 4.00 -3.50
C ILE A 71 -21.04 3.06 -3.30
N ALA A 72 -21.02 2.24 -2.25
CA ALA A 72 -22.08 1.25 -1.99
C ALA A 72 -23.46 1.87 -1.75
N GLU A 73 -23.54 3.05 -1.15
CA GLU A 73 -24.80 3.75 -0.88
C GLU A 73 -25.36 4.50 -2.08
N ASN A 74 -24.54 4.81 -3.08
CA ASN A 74 -24.93 5.65 -4.22
C ASN A 74 -24.93 4.93 -5.57
N TYR A 75 -24.37 3.72 -5.67
CA TYR A 75 -24.25 2.97 -6.92
C TYR A 75 -24.77 1.54 -6.75
N LYS A 76 -25.20 0.94 -7.86
CA LYS A 76 -25.71 -0.44 -7.92
C LYS A 76 -24.64 -1.43 -8.35
N LEU A 77 -23.44 -0.96 -8.63
CA LEU A 77 -22.30 -1.78 -9.08
C LEU A 77 -22.09 -2.98 -8.14
N PRO A 78 -22.11 -4.22 -8.68
CA PRO A 78 -22.03 -5.41 -7.83
C PRO A 78 -20.65 -5.67 -7.26
N TYR A 79 -19.59 -5.17 -7.93
CA TYR A 79 -18.22 -5.40 -7.51
C TYR A 79 -17.27 -4.29 -7.96
N TYR A 80 -16.48 -3.79 -7.04
CA TYR A 80 -15.42 -2.82 -7.32
C TYR A 80 -14.21 -3.03 -6.42
N THR A 81 -13.05 -2.53 -6.84
CA THR A 81 -11.81 -2.64 -6.09
C THR A 81 -11.11 -1.29 -5.98
N LEU A 82 -10.51 -1.03 -4.84
CA LEU A 82 -9.53 0.05 -4.69
C LEU A 82 -8.14 -0.52 -5.01
N SER A 83 -7.52 -0.03 -6.06
CA SER A 83 -6.29 -0.60 -6.63
C SER A 83 -5.16 0.42 -6.58
N PRO A 84 -4.42 0.52 -5.47
CA PRO A 84 -3.25 1.39 -5.38
C PRO A 84 -2.10 0.86 -6.24
N THR A 85 -1.24 1.77 -6.70
CA THR A 85 0.08 1.46 -7.21
C THR A 85 1.07 1.50 -6.05
N TYR A 86 2.02 0.57 -6.02
CA TYR A 86 3.09 0.54 -5.03
C TYR A 86 4.36 -0.02 -5.64
N SER A 87 5.48 0.20 -4.99
CA SER A 87 6.77 -0.30 -5.45
C SER A 87 7.46 -1.14 -4.40
N ILE A 88 8.35 -2.01 -4.83
CA ILE A 88 9.16 -2.85 -3.95
C ILE A 88 10.62 -2.68 -4.29
N CYS A 89 11.38 -2.18 -3.34
CA CYS A 89 12.83 -2.19 -3.38
C CYS A 89 13.35 -3.47 -2.72
N LYS A 90 14.37 -4.11 -3.27
CA LYS A 90 14.95 -5.33 -2.68
C LYS A 90 15.54 -5.10 -1.30
N GLU A 91 16.12 -3.92 -1.08
CA GLU A 91 16.76 -3.55 0.18
C GLU A 91 15.79 -2.89 1.17
N HIS A 92 14.89 -2.00 0.69
CA HIS A 92 14.01 -1.20 1.55
C HIS A 92 12.57 -1.70 1.61
N GLY A 93 12.21 -2.75 0.86
CA GLY A 93 10.88 -3.33 0.85
C GLY A 93 9.82 -2.44 0.20
N TYR A 94 8.67 -2.31 0.84
CA TYR A 94 7.51 -1.61 0.31
C TYR A 94 7.70 -0.09 0.25
N LEU A 95 7.37 0.50 -0.90
CA LEU A 95 7.36 1.93 -1.16
C LEU A 95 5.95 2.32 -1.65
N THR A 96 5.37 3.35 -1.07
CA THR A 96 4.06 3.85 -1.47
C THR A 96 4.14 4.58 -2.81
N GLY A 97 3.25 4.24 -3.75
CA GLY A 97 3.20 4.87 -5.07
C GLY A 97 4.20 4.29 -6.07
N GLU A 98 4.38 4.99 -7.19
CA GLU A 98 5.23 4.59 -8.30
C GLU A 98 6.67 5.06 -8.11
N HIS A 99 7.58 4.12 -7.95
CA HIS A 99 9.01 4.37 -7.86
C HIS A 99 9.78 3.32 -8.66
N PHE A 100 10.22 3.64 -9.87
CA PHE A 100 11.11 2.77 -10.65
C PHE A 100 12.53 2.75 -10.09
N THR A 101 12.85 3.75 -9.31
CA THR A 101 14.11 3.87 -8.57
C THR A 101 13.78 4.14 -7.10
N CYS A 102 14.42 3.40 -6.22
CA CYS A 102 14.20 3.57 -4.78
C CYS A 102 14.68 4.97 -4.32
N PRO A 103 13.83 5.77 -3.67
CA PRO A 103 14.20 7.10 -3.21
C PRO A 103 15.25 7.08 -2.07
N VAL A 104 15.47 5.92 -1.44
CA VAL A 104 16.41 5.79 -0.31
C VAL A 104 17.81 5.37 -0.77
N CYS A 105 17.92 4.31 -1.61
CA CYS A 105 19.23 3.78 -2.03
C CYS A 105 19.58 4.04 -3.48
N GLY A 106 18.67 4.57 -4.30
CA GLY A 106 18.89 4.79 -5.73
C GLY A 106 18.84 3.52 -6.59
N GLU A 107 18.67 2.34 -6.00
CA GLU A 107 18.57 1.08 -6.73
C GLU A 107 17.23 0.92 -7.43
N LYS A 108 17.20 0.02 -8.44
CA LYS A 108 15.98 -0.30 -9.17
C LYS A 108 14.93 -0.92 -8.24
N ALA A 109 13.71 -0.41 -8.32
CA ALA A 109 12.54 -0.95 -7.63
C ALA A 109 11.52 -1.51 -8.63
N GLU A 110 10.78 -2.51 -8.22
CA GLU A 110 9.69 -3.09 -9.01
C GLU A 110 8.39 -2.36 -8.71
N VAL A 111 7.76 -1.79 -9.74
CA VAL A 111 6.46 -1.12 -9.63
C VAL A 111 5.36 -2.12 -9.84
N TYR A 112 4.48 -2.26 -8.87
CA TYR A 112 3.34 -3.17 -8.91
C TYR A 112 2.04 -2.41 -9.15
N SER A 113 1.32 -2.84 -10.16
CA SER A 113 -0.04 -2.37 -10.42
C SER A 113 -0.92 -3.53 -10.87
N ARG A 114 -2.24 -3.35 -10.77
CA ARG A 114 -3.20 -4.36 -11.19
C ARG A 114 -3.30 -4.39 -12.72
N ILE A 115 -3.10 -5.56 -13.32
CA ILE A 115 -3.33 -5.76 -14.76
C ILE A 115 -4.85 -5.83 -15.03
N THR A 116 -5.45 -6.92 -14.60
CA THR A 116 -6.91 -7.19 -14.67
C THR A 116 -7.39 -7.60 -13.29
N GLY A 117 -7.25 -8.85 -12.92
CA GLY A 117 -7.64 -9.40 -11.62
C GLY A 117 -6.50 -9.53 -10.60
N TYR A 118 -5.24 -9.33 -10.98
CA TYR A 118 -4.08 -9.57 -10.14
C TYR A 118 -2.99 -8.49 -10.32
N TYR A 119 -2.09 -8.39 -9.34
CA TYR A 119 -0.94 -7.50 -9.37
C TYR A 119 0.27 -8.18 -10.00
N ARG A 120 1.02 -7.42 -10.81
CA ARG A 120 2.27 -7.85 -11.40
C ARG A 120 3.20 -6.66 -11.58
N PRO A 121 4.53 -6.85 -11.50
CA PRO A 121 5.48 -5.79 -11.83
C PRO A 121 5.22 -5.24 -13.24
N VAL A 122 5.05 -3.92 -13.34
CA VAL A 122 4.76 -3.23 -14.61
C VAL A 122 5.86 -3.49 -15.65
N GLN A 123 7.09 -3.63 -15.21
CA GLN A 123 8.25 -3.93 -16.05
C GLN A 123 8.14 -5.28 -16.79
N ASN A 124 7.25 -6.16 -16.34
CA ASN A 124 7.05 -7.50 -16.91
C ASN A 124 5.75 -7.62 -17.72
N TRP A 125 5.13 -6.49 -18.07
CA TRP A 125 3.92 -6.47 -18.89
C TRP A 125 4.27 -6.53 -20.38
N ASN A 126 3.33 -6.99 -21.18
CA ASN A 126 3.45 -6.90 -22.64
C ASN A 126 3.27 -5.45 -23.11
N ASP A 127 3.66 -5.18 -24.34
CA ASP A 127 3.70 -3.82 -24.89
C ASP A 127 2.33 -3.11 -24.83
N GLY A 128 1.24 -3.80 -25.18
CA GLY A 128 -0.10 -3.23 -25.11
C GLY A 128 -0.54 -2.88 -23.69
N LYS A 129 -0.24 -3.73 -22.71
CA LYS A 129 -0.55 -3.44 -21.30
C LYS A 129 0.38 -2.39 -20.72
N THR A 130 1.62 -2.32 -21.17
CA THR A 130 2.56 -1.25 -20.81
C THR A 130 2.07 0.10 -21.33
N GLN A 131 1.53 0.12 -22.56
CA GLN A 131 0.92 1.33 -23.11
C GLN A 131 -0.34 1.72 -22.32
N GLU A 132 -1.21 0.77 -22.02
CA GLU A 132 -2.38 1.01 -21.17
C GLU A 132 -1.98 1.63 -19.83
N TYR A 133 -0.91 1.14 -19.20
CA TYR A 133 -0.41 1.69 -17.94
C TYR A 133 0.05 3.14 -18.06
N LYS A 134 0.76 3.48 -19.14
CA LYS A 134 1.19 4.85 -19.42
C LYS A 134 0.01 5.80 -19.65
N ASP A 135 -1.06 5.29 -20.25
CA ASP A 135 -2.26 6.07 -20.56
C ASP A 135 -3.20 6.21 -19.35
N ARG A 136 -2.97 5.45 -18.25
CA ARG A 136 -3.83 5.48 -17.07
C ARG A 136 -3.85 6.85 -16.41
N ARG A 137 -5.04 7.41 -16.28
CA ARG A 137 -5.30 8.51 -15.35
C ARG A 137 -5.68 7.90 -14.00
N MET A 138 -4.83 8.12 -12.99
CA MET A 138 -5.15 7.72 -11.62
C MET A 138 -6.30 8.57 -11.10
N TYR A 139 -7.24 7.94 -10.39
CA TYR A 139 -8.35 8.67 -9.81
C TYR A 139 -7.89 9.53 -8.64
N ASP A 140 -8.21 10.81 -8.71
CA ASP A 140 -8.03 11.77 -7.61
C ASP A 140 -9.31 11.84 -6.77
N VAL A 141 -9.40 10.97 -5.79
CA VAL A 141 -10.59 10.83 -4.94
C VAL A 141 -10.91 12.12 -4.17
N ARG A 142 -9.91 12.95 -3.85
CA ARG A 142 -10.10 14.20 -3.10
C ARG A 142 -10.85 15.25 -3.89
N HIS A 143 -10.58 15.31 -5.18
CA HIS A 143 -11.18 16.28 -6.08
C HIS A 143 -12.34 15.71 -6.90
N SER A 144 -12.69 14.44 -6.68
CA SER A 144 -13.82 13.79 -7.32
C SER A 144 -15.16 14.24 -6.73
N ILE A 145 -16.15 14.50 -7.59
CA ILE A 145 -17.44 15.06 -7.19
C ILE A 145 -18.59 14.13 -7.56
N LEU A 146 -19.26 13.57 -6.56
CA LEU A 146 -20.49 12.83 -6.74
C LEU A 146 -21.66 13.80 -7.00
N LYS A 147 -22.01 14.02 -8.26
CA LYS A 147 -22.99 15.05 -8.69
C LYS A 147 -24.37 14.89 -8.03
N ARG A 148 -24.82 13.64 -7.84
CA ARG A 148 -26.12 13.33 -7.19
C ARG A 148 -26.10 13.46 -5.67
N ASN A 149 -24.92 13.46 -5.06
CA ASN A 149 -24.74 13.62 -3.60
C ASN A 149 -23.39 14.29 -3.30
N PRO A 150 -23.21 15.59 -3.59
CA PRO A 150 -21.93 16.29 -3.41
C PRO A 150 -21.44 16.27 -1.95
N GLU A 151 -22.35 16.23 -1.01
CA GLU A 151 -22.03 16.16 0.42
C GLU A 151 -21.30 14.84 0.77
N ALA A 152 -21.69 13.72 0.16
CA ALA A 152 -21.03 12.44 0.40
C ALA A 152 -19.59 12.43 -0.12
N SER A 153 -19.32 12.98 -1.32
CA SER A 153 -17.96 13.10 -1.86
C SER A 153 -17.10 14.07 -1.04
N ARG A 154 -17.67 15.18 -0.56
CA ARG A 154 -16.97 16.11 0.34
C ARG A 154 -16.51 15.43 1.62
N ARG A 155 -17.36 14.61 2.25
CA ARG A 155 -17.00 13.85 3.46
C ARG A 155 -15.89 12.83 3.20
N VAL A 156 -15.76 12.29 2.00
CA VAL A 156 -14.62 11.42 1.61
C VAL A 156 -13.35 12.25 1.53
N ALA A 157 -13.38 13.40 0.86
CA ALA A 157 -12.23 14.29 0.74
C ALA A 157 -11.74 14.76 2.12
N GLU A 158 -12.66 15.19 3.00
CA GLU A 158 -12.35 15.59 4.37
C GLU A 158 -11.70 14.46 5.18
N ALA A 159 -12.18 13.21 5.03
CA ALA A 159 -11.58 12.06 5.72
C ALA A 159 -10.15 11.78 5.23
N ILE A 160 -9.88 11.96 3.93
CA ILE A 160 -8.54 11.80 3.35
C ILE A 160 -7.59 12.89 3.88
N GLU A 161 -8.04 14.14 3.92
CA GLU A 161 -7.23 15.25 4.41
C GLU A 161 -6.93 15.12 5.91
N ALA A 162 -7.93 14.76 6.73
CA ALA A 162 -7.75 14.50 8.15
C ALA A 162 -6.71 13.39 8.40
N ALA A 163 -6.83 12.27 7.70
CA ALA A 163 -5.90 11.16 7.83
C ALA A 163 -4.47 11.51 7.36
N LYS A 164 -4.33 12.33 6.32
CA LYS A 164 -3.01 12.83 5.89
C LYS A 164 -2.40 13.77 6.92
N ALA A 165 -3.18 14.65 7.52
CA ALA A 165 -2.74 15.56 8.57
C ALA A 165 -2.25 14.79 9.81
N GLU A 166 -3.00 13.79 10.27
CA GLU A 166 -2.60 12.91 11.38
C GLU A 166 -1.30 12.15 11.08
N ASN A 167 -1.17 11.59 9.87
CA ASN A 167 0.05 10.88 9.45
C ASN A 167 1.25 11.84 9.31
N GLY A 168 1.04 13.07 8.84
CA GLY A 168 2.07 14.09 8.74
C GLY A 168 2.58 14.56 10.12
N GLN A 169 1.69 14.69 11.10
CA GLN A 169 2.07 15.01 12.48
C GLN A 169 2.86 13.88 13.13
N LYS A 170 2.43 12.62 12.99
CA LYS A 170 3.17 11.45 13.49
C LYS A 170 4.56 11.32 12.86
N ALA A 171 4.72 11.62 11.57
CA ALA A 171 6.03 11.65 10.91
C ALA A 171 6.93 12.79 11.43
N GLY A 172 6.36 13.95 11.79
CA GLY A 172 7.09 15.08 12.39
C GLY A 172 7.49 14.83 13.84
N GLU A 173 6.69 14.11 14.61
CA GLU A 173 7.01 13.71 15.99
C GLU A 173 8.02 12.57 16.05
N ALA A 174 7.98 11.62 15.11
CA ALA A 174 8.99 10.56 15.00
C ALA A 174 10.41 11.09 14.69
N ALA A 175 10.54 12.32 14.20
CA ALA A 175 11.83 12.98 13.97
C ALA A 175 12.39 13.68 15.22
N LYS A 176 11.62 13.80 16.30
CA LYS A 176 12.06 14.29 17.61
C LYS A 176 12.09 13.14 18.60
N VAL A 177 13.25 12.49 18.73
CA VAL A 177 13.52 11.57 19.84
C VAL A 177 13.56 12.40 21.13
N PRO A 178 12.63 12.24 22.08
CA PRO A 178 12.78 12.87 23.38
C PRO A 178 13.90 12.16 24.15
N ALA A 179 14.88 12.91 24.59
CA ALA A 179 15.77 12.46 25.67
C ALA A 179 14.90 12.24 26.91
N MET A 180 14.75 11.01 27.36
CA MET A 180 13.99 10.67 28.56
C MET A 180 14.90 10.77 29.78
N ASP A 181 14.57 11.74 30.60
CA ASP A 181 14.97 11.78 32.02
C ASP A 181 13.99 10.90 32.83
N GLY A 182 14.55 10.11 33.76
CA GLY A 182 13.83 9.03 34.40
C GLY A 182 12.73 9.47 35.36
N GLN A 183 11.59 8.82 35.28
CA GLN A 183 10.76 8.49 36.46
C GLN A 183 9.78 7.36 36.14
N GLU A 184 9.79 6.35 37.01
CA GLU A 184 8.93 5.17 36.99
C GLU A 184 7.44 5.51 37.09
N LYS A 185 6.60 4.90 36.23
CA LYS A 185 5.22 4.52 36.61
C LYS A 185 4.79 3.23 35.90
N THR A 186 4.33 2.33 36.71
CA THR A 186 3.84 0.98 36.48
C THR A 186 2.69 0.87 35.48
N GLY A 187 2.79 -0.15 34.58
CA GLY A 187 1.61 -0.79 33.98
C GLY A 187 1.40 -0.58 32.48
N SER A 188 2.37 -0.89 31.67
CA SER A 188 2.29 -1.33 30.26
C SER A 188 3.74 -1.53 29.82
N GLU A 189 4.12 -2.76 29.47
CA GLU A 189 5.49 -3.06 29.05
C GLU A 189 5.80 -2.37 27.71
N THR A 190 6.19 -1.13 27.76
CA THR A 190 6.86 -0.46 26.64
C THR A 190 8.27 -1.04 26.54
N ALA A 191 8.64 -1.55 25.36
CA ALA A 191 9.98 -2.05 25.06
C ALA A 191 11.00 -0.90 25.08
N SER A 192 11.27 -0.34 26.26
CA SER A 192 12.34 0.64 26.49
C SER A 192 13.55 -0.06 27.07
N GLY A 193 14.29 -0.80 26.23
CA GLY A 193 15.53 -1.48 26.61
C GLY A 193 16.21 -2.03 25.37
N ASN A 194 17.54 -2.17 25.43
CA ASN A 194 18.30 -2.88 24.42
C ASN A 194 17.69 -4.27 24.23
N GLY A 195 17.35 -4.65 22.99
CA GLY A 195 16.72 -5.93 22.73
C GLY A 195 16.38 -6.14 21.26
N MET A 196 15.97 -7.35 20.97
CA MET A 196 15.55 -7.80 19.65
C MET A 196 14.05 -8.10 19.68
N PHE A 197 13.28 -7.51 18.76
CA PHE A 197 11.84 -7.63 18.70
C PHE A 197 11.43 -8.11 17.31
N LEU A 198 10.72 -9.23 17.22
CA LEU A 198 10.15 -9.72 15.96
C LEU A 198 8.67 -9.39 15.90
N PHE A 199 8.32 -8.44 15.04
CA PHE A 199 6.93 -8.09 14.75
C PHE A 199 6.32 -9.09 13.79
N THR A 200 5.20 -9.69 14.19
CA THR A 200 4.48 -10.74 13.44
C THR A 200 2.99 -10.43 13.35
N THR A 201 2.27 -11.13 12.46
CA THR A 201 0.80 -11.17 12.44
C THR A 201 0.33 -12.62 12.47
N LYS A 202 -0.91 -12.87 12.92
CA LYS A 202 -1.48 -14.22 13.11
C LYS A 202 -1.53 -15.04 11.82
N THR A 203 -1.73 -14.39 10.69
CA THR A 203 -1.95 -15.03 9.38
C THR A 203 -0.71 -15.03 8.47
N CYS A 204 0.43 -14.55 8.93
CA CYS A 204 1.61 -14.36 8.11
C CYS A 204 2.44 -15.64 7.94
N PRO A 205 2.49 -16.28 6.76
CA PRO A 205 3.29 -17.49 6.54
C PRO A 205 4.80 -17.23 6.63
N ASN A 206 5.26 -16.06 6.21
CA ASN A 206 6.67 -15.65 6.26
C ASN A 206 7.17 -15.44 7.71
N CYS A 207 6.28 -15.16 8.65
CA CYS A 207 6.63 -15.01 10.06
C CYS A 207 7.08 -16.33 10.68
N ARG A 208 6.55 -17.48 10.21
CA ARG A 208 7.00 -18.80 10.63
C ARG A 208 8.44 -19.04 10.19
N ILE A 209 8.75 -18.70 8.93
CA ILE A 209 10.09 -18.84 8.36
C ILE A 209 11.10 -17.94 9.11
N ALA A 210 10.70 -16.68 9.40
CA ALA A 210 11.56 -15.79 10.18
C ALA A 210 11.88 -16.31 11.59
N LYS A 211 10.90 -16.93 12.26
CA LYS A 211 11.11 -17.58 13.56
C LYS A 211 12.10 -18.75 13.48
N GLU A 212 12.10 -19.51 12.39
CA GLU A 212 13.07 -20.59 12.18
C GLU A 212 14.50 -20.06 12.02
N PHE A 213 14.69 -18.94 11.33
CA PHE A 213 16.01 -18.33 11.18
C PHE A 213 16.56 -17.79 12.52
N LEU A 214 15.66 -17.32 13.38
CA LEU A 214 15.99 -16.72 14.67
C LEU A 214 15.96 -17.70 15.85
N LYS A 215 15.84 -19.03 15.61
CA LYS A 215 15.67 -20.04 16.66
C LYS A 215 16.79 -20.05 17.72
N ASP A 216 18.01 -19.64 17.33
CA ASP A 216 19.20 -19.61 18.18
C ASP A 216 19.46 -18.22 18.77
N GLU A 217 18.58 -17.24 18.52
CA GLU A 217 18.69 -15.86 18.98
C GLU A 217 17.69 -15.58 20.10
N ASP A 218 18.08 -14.69 21.00
CA ASP A 218 17.17 -14.20 22.07
C ASP A 218 16.39 -13.00 21.55
N TYR A 219 15.09 -13.16 21.34
CA TYR A 219 14.19 -12.12 20.83
C TYR A 219 12.79 -12.22 21.42
N LYS A 220 12.09 -11.10 21.48
CA LYS A 220 10.68 -11.02 21.86
C LYS A 220 9.79 -10.99 20.64
N VAL A 221 8.74 -11.79 20.63
CA VAL A 221 7.70 -11.76 19.57
C VAL A 221 6.66 -10.73 19.95
N VAL A 222 6.36 -9.82 19.02
CA VAL A 222 5.31 -8.81 19.16
C VAL A 222 4.26 -9.06 18.07
N ASP A 223 3.02 -9.25 18.46
CA ASP A 223 1.91 -9.27 17.50
C ASP A 223 1.58 -7.83 17.11
N ALA A 224 1.78 -7.51 15.82
CA ALA A 224 1.60 -6.16 15.31
C ALA A 224 0.13 -5.71 15.30
N GLU A 225 -0.80 -6.66 15.23
CA GLU A 225 -2.25 -6.39 15.26
C GLU A 225 -2.74 -6.13 16.69
N GLU A 226 -2.14 -6.81 17.67
CA GLU A 226 -2.48 -6.65 19.09
C GLU A 226 -1.75 -5.45 19.75
N ASN A 227 -0.63 -5.00 19.14
CA ASN A 227 0.18 -3.90 19.65
C ASN A 227 0.33 -2.77 18.61
N PRO A 228 -0.74 -2.08 18.21
CA PRO A 228 -0.70 -1.04 17.19
C PRO A 228 0.18 0.16 17.60
N GLU A 229 0.17 0.55 18.88
CA GLU A 229 0.97 1.67 19.39
C GLU A 229 2.48 1.39 19.23
N LEU A 230 2.90 0.16 19.54
CA LEU A 230 4.29 -0.25 19.40
C LEU A 230 4.70 -0.40 17.94
N SER A 231 3.78 -0.91 17.12
CA SER A 231 3.98 -1.03 15.67
C SER A 231 4.14 0.34 15.01
N ASP A 232 3.34 1.32 15.41
CA ASP A 232 3.43 2.71 14.96
C ASP A 232 4.73 3.37 15.46
N ALA A 233 5.09 3.19 16.74
CA ALA A 233 6.31 3.76 17.31
C ALA A 233 7.57 3.28 16.59
N TYR A 234 7.62 2.02 16.20
CA TYR A 234 8.71 1.47 15.40
C TYR A 234 8.48 1.57 13.89
N GLY A 235 7.38 2.18 13.42
CA GLY A 235 7.05 2.32 12.00
C GLY A 235 7.01 0.96 11.29
N ILE A 236 6.31 -0.02 11.87
CA ILE A 236 6.16 -1.37 11.32
C ILE A 236 5.07 -1.37 10.27
N MET A 237 5.45 -1.48 9.01
CA MET A 237 4.55 -1.43 7.86
C MET A 237 4.16 -2.82 7.35
N GLN A 238 4.90 -3.86 7.71
CA GLN A 238 4.66 -5.24 7.30
C GLN A 238 5.29 -6.26 8.26
N ALA A 239 4.79 -7.49 8.24
CA ALA A 239 5.32 -8.61 9.00
C ALA A 239 5.90 -9.69 8.05
N PRO A 240 6.99 -10.38 8.43
CA PRO A 240 7.79 -10.18 9.62
C PRO A 240 8.72 -8.97 9.52
N THR A 241 8.88 -8.23 10.59
CA THR A 241 9.95 -7.22 10.73
C THR A 241 10.70 -7.46 12.03
N LEU A 242 12.02 -7.62 11.94
CA LEU A 242 12.91 -7.69 13.09
C LEU A 242 13.42 -6.29 13.42
N VAL A 243 13.28 -5.89 14.66
CA VAL A 243 13.77 -4.60 15.20
C VAL A 243 14.84 -4.88 16.23
N LEU A 244 16.00 -4.31 16.03
CA LEU A 244 17.09 -4.30 16.99
C LEU A 244 17.16 -2.93 17.66
N VAL A 245 17.13 -2.92 18.97
CA VAL A 245 17.35 -1.70 19.76
C VAL A 245 18.66 -1.87 20.50
N LYS A 246 19.64 -1.02 20.21
CA LYS A 246 20.95 -1.06 20.83
C LYS A 246 21.44 0.38 21.09
N ASP A 247 21.64 0.73 22.34
CA ASP A 247 22.14 2.05 22.76
C ASP A 247 21.38 3.25 22.14
N GLY A 248 20.04 3.14 22.10
CA GLY A 248 19.17 4.15 21.51
C GLY A 248 19.15 4.18 19.97
N ARG A 249 19.88 3.29 19.31
CA ARG A 249 19.80 3.10 17.85
C ARG A 249 18.83 1.98 17.53
N VAL A 250 18.03 2.19 16.49
CA VAL A 250 17.05 1.23 16.02
C VAL A 250 17.42 0.79 14.61
N GLU A 251 17.67 -0.50 14.43
CA GLU A 251 17.88 -1.12 13.13
C GLU A 251 16.70 -2.03 12.81
N LYS A 252 16.28 -2.07 11.54
CA LYS A 252 15.12 -2.86 11.11
C LYS A 252 15.48 -3.75 9.94
N PHE A 253 15.07 -5.02 10.05
CA PHE A 253 15.19 -6.00 8.97
C PHE A 253 13.79 -6.46 8.57
N VAL A 254 13.35 -5.92 7.45
CA VAL A 254 12.00 -6.14 6.95
C VAL A 254 12.00 -7.38 6.04
N ASN A 255 11.02 -8.26 6.21
CA ASN A 255 10.82 -9.57 5.58
C ASN A 255 11.81 -10.68 6.01
N ALA A 256 11.40 -11.95 5.78
CA ALA A 256 12.17 -13.13 6.20
C ALA A 256 13.55 -13.21 5.53
N SER A 257 13.71 -12.72 4.29
CA SER A 257 14.97 -12.78 3.55
C SER A 257 16.03 -11.86 4.15
N ASN A 258 15.66 -10.64 4.56
CA ASN A 258 16.59 -9.72 5.20
C ASN A 258 16.92 -10.13 6.63
N ILE A 259 15.96 -10.72 7.34
CA ILE A 259 16.19 -11.34 8.65
C ILE A 259 17.22 -12.48 8.52
N LYS A 260 17.10 -13.32 7.48
CA LYS A 260 18.07 -14.36 7.20
C LYS A 260 19.48 -13.81 6.95
N LYS A 261 19.60 -12.78 6.09
CA LYS A 261 20.89 -12.12 5.79
C LYS A 261 21.55 -11.59 7.07
N TYR A 262 20.76 -10.96 7.95
CA TYR A 262 21.24 -10.48 9.24
C TYR A 262 21.81 -11.62 10.11
N VAL A 263 21.08 -12.74 10.24
CA VAL A 263 21.54 -13.90 11.00
C VAL A 263 22.79 -14.52 10.40
N ASP A 264 22.84 -14.64 9.06
CA ASP A 264 24.00 -15.18 8.34
C ASP A 264 25.24 -14.28 8.54
N SER A 265 25.11 -12.96 8.42
CA SER A 265 26.21 -12.01 8.62
C SER A 265 26.74 -12.01 10.06
N LYS A 266 25.87 -12.24 11.04
CA LYS A 266 26.25 -12.34 12.45
C LYS A 266 27.09 -13.60 12.72
N LYS A 267 26.78 -14.69 12.04
CA LYS A 267 27.56 -15.97 12.17
C LYS A 267 28.96 -15.85 11.57
N GLU A 268 29.10 -15.13 10.43
CA GLU A 268 30.39 -14.92 9.78
C GLU A 268 31.37 -14.04 10.61
N HIS A 269 30.86 -13.27 11.57
CA HIS A 269 31.68 -12.42 12.45
C HIS A 269 31.99 -13.06 13.82
N GLN A 270 31.53 -14.30 14.06
CA GLN A 270 31.77 -15.05 15.28
C GLN A 270 32.80 -16.18 15.10
N ASP A 271 33.22 -16.48 13.87
CA ASP A 271 34.34 -17.34 13.52
C ASP A 271 35.62 -16.47 13.25
#